data_ce27930d8ea880c454ecd6341c8b1909
#
_entry.id   ce27930d8ea880c454ecd6341c8b1909
#
_cell.length_a   1.000
_cell.length_b   1.000
_cell.length_c   1.000
_cell.angle_alpha   90.00
_cell.angle_beta   90.00
_cell.angle_gamma   90.00
#
_symmetry.space_group_name_H-M   'P 1'
#
loop_
_entity.id
_entity.type
_entity.pdbx_description
1 polymer ?
#
loop_
_entity_poly.entity_id
_entity_poly.type
_entity_poly.pdbx_seq_one_letter_code
_entity_poly.pdbx_strand_id
1 'polypeptide(L)'
;MWRDCYTDTDTHTDTMNVLATTRFNSHTWNENKRWRETHGLKGCIYGTPSQLSHTILLESTVFILEMHNDENKIKGVGMIINIPNVNKYHNIYSNKNYNRYTYKSEYRIDRDDMTKKELTYIRVLDTLLFTTSRHLKRGYGITSVPKRIMENIHINFITFFKNMFSLRFNTNETENEKENENDIQYNKDTCIL
;
A
#
# COMPACT_ATOMS: atom_id res chain seq x y z
N MET A 1 -35.91 -40.37 -1.42
CA MET A 1 -34.59 -40.34 -0.76
C MET A 1 -33.64 -39.63 -1.71
N TRP A 2 -33.63 -38.28 -1.63
CA TRP A 2 -32.76 -37.45 -2.44
C TRP A 2 -31.72 -36.86 -1.48
N ARG A 3 -30.45 -37.12 -1.73
CA ARG A 3 -29.32 -36.53 -1.01
C ARG A 3 -28.88 -35.32 -1.83
N ASP A 4 -29.07 -34.14 -1.29
CA ASP A 4 -28.50 -32.91 -1.81
C ASP A 4 -26.98 -32.95 -1.61
N CYS A 5 -26.24 -33.01 -2.72
CA CYS A 5 -24.82 -32.78 -2.75
C CYS A 5 -24.59 -31.26 -2.70
N TYR A 6 -24.36 -30.72 -1.53
CA TYR A 6 -23.79 -29.38 -1.38
C TYR A 6 -22.33 -29.48 -1.85
N THR A 7 -22.05 -28.99 -3.04
CA THR A 7 -20.69 -28.69 -3.46
C THR A 7 -20.35 -27.33 -2.87
N ASP A 8 -19.50 -27.33 -1.83
CA ASP A 8 -18.78 -26.13 -1.41
C ASP A 8 -17.93 -25.65 -2.59
N THR A 9 -18.44 -24.67 -3.31
CA THR A 9 -17.63 -23.88 -4.21
C THR A 9 -16.86 -22.88 -3.36
N ASP A 10 -15.65 -23.24 -2.95
CA ASP A 10 -14.63 -22.29 -2.50
C ASP A 10 -14.43 -21.26 -3.61
N THR A 11 -15.19 -20.16 -3.56
CA THR A 11 -14.93 -18.98 -4.35
C THR A 11 -13.68 -18.31 -3.78
N HIS A 12 -12.51 -18.79 -4.17
CA HIS A 12 -11.28 -18.02 -4.08
C HIS A 12 -11.53 -16.72 -4.86
N THR A 13 -11.95 -15.67 -4.17
CA THR A 13 -11.96 -14.33 -4.73
C THR A 13 -10.51 -13.97 -5.01
N ASP A 14 -10.13 -14.07 -6.28
CA ASP A 14 -8.81 -13.70 -6.77
C ASP A 14 -8.63 -12.19 -6.53
N THR A 15 -8.12 -11.82 -5.36
CA THR A 15 -7.93 -10.43 -4.96
C THR A 15 -6.90 -9.81 -5.90
N MET A 16 -7.38 -8.98 -6.83
CA MET A 16 -6.52 -8.30 -7.79
C MET A 16 -5.53 -7.39 -7.05
N ASN A 17 -4.25 -7.54 -7.41
CA ASN A 17 -3.22 -6.62 -6.94
C ASN A 17 -3.01 -5.52 -7.99
N VAL A 18 -3.05 -4.27 -7.57
CA VAL A 18 -3.00 -3.12 -8.46
C VAL A 18 -1.83 -2.21 -8.07
N LEU A 19 -1.12 -1.69 -9.08
CA LEU A 19 -0.15 -0.63 -8.90
C LEU A 19 -0.81 0.71 -9.23
N ALA A 20 -0.73 1.64 -8.29
CA ALA A 20 -1.30 2.98 -8.41
C ALA A 20 -0.28 4.05 -7.99
N THR A 21 -0.60 5.30 -8.28
CA THR A 21 0.19 6.47 -7.88
C THR A 21 -0.68 7.47 -7.14
N THR A 22 -0.12 8.14 -6.16
CA THR A 22 -0.60 9.41 -5.63
C THR A 22 0.48 10.47 -5.81
N ARG A 23 0.09 11.75 -5.92
CA ARG A 23 1.01 12.84 -6.27
C ARG A 23 1.04 13.88 -5.18
N PHE A 24 2.25 14.27 -4.84
CA PHE A 24 2.53 15.32 -3.88
C PHE A 24 3.39 16.40 -4.52
N ASN A 25 3.13 17.65 -4.15
CA ASN A 25 4.12 18.71 -4.14
C ASN A 25 4.68 18.84 -2.71
N SER A 26 5.68 19.68 -2.52
CA SER A 26 6.33 19.87 -1.21
C SER A 26 5.33 20.28 -0.12
N HIS A 27 4.32 21.08 -0.44
CA HIS A 27 3.29 21.51 0.51
C HIS A 27 2.44 20.32 0.98
N THR A 28 1.80 19.60 0.05
CA THR A 28 0.92 18.46 0.37
C THR A 28 1.68 17.28 0.95
N TRP A 29 2.96 17.10 0.59
CA TRP A 29 3.84 16.13 1.23
C TRP A 29 4.05 16.43 2.71
N ASN A 30 4.36 17.70 3.04
CA ASN A 30 4.56 18.12 4.41
C ASN A 30 3.27 18.04 5.24
N GLU A 31 2.11 18.35 4.65
CA GLU A 31 0.81 18.17 5.31
C GLU A 31 0.56 16.71 5.66
N ASN A 32 0.76 15.80 4.70
CA ASN A 32 0.59 14.36 4.90
C ASN A 32 1.55 13.81 5.96
N LYS A 33 2.83 14.18 5.86
CA LYS A 33 3.86 13.77 6.82
C LYS A 33 3.51 14.24 8.22
N ARG A 34 3.20 15.53 8.40
CA ARG A 34 2.80 16.11 9.69
C ARG A 34 1.58 15.40 10.26
N TRP A 35 0.57 15.13 9.42
CA TRP A 35 -0.63 14.43 9.88
C TRP A 35 -0.28 13.05 10.45
N ARG A 36 0.54 12.27 9.73
CA ARG A 36 0.99 10.95 10.19
C ARG A 36 1.75 11.04 11.50
N GLU A 37 2.70 11.95 11.60
CA GLU A 37 3.52 12.17 12.81
C GLU A 37 2.65 12.56 14.01
N THR A 38 1.73 13.50 13.83
CA THR A 38 0.83 13.98 14.90
C THR A 38 -0.10 12.88 15.42
N HIS A 39 -0.47 11.92 14.55
CA HIS A 39 -1.37 10.82 14.91
C HIS A 39 -0.63 9.50 15.22
N GLY A 40 0.70 9.51 15.30
CA GLY A 40 1.51 8.33 15.57
C GLY A 40 1.39 7.24 14.51
N LEU A 41 0.99 7.58 13.27
CA LEU A 41 0.81 6.61 12.20
C LEU A 41 2.16 6.33 11.50
N LYS A 42 2.70 5.15 11.69
CA LYS A 42 3.90 4.66 10.99
C LYS A 42 3.61 4.29 9.53
N GLY A 43 2.38 3.89 9.23
CA GLY A 43 1.91 3.50 7.92
C GLY A 43 1.62 4.66 6.97
N CYS A 44 0.61 4.51 6.12
CA CYS A 44 0.21 5.50 5.13
C CYS A 44 -1.23 5.96 5.33
N ILE A 45 -1.51 7.20 4.89
CA ILE A 45 -2.85 7.73 4.71
C ILE A 45 -2.89 8.57 3.46
N TYR A 46 -3.90 8.36 2.62
CA TYR A 46 -4.08 9.09 1.38
C TYR A 46 -5.49 9.67 1.34
N GLY A 47 -5.56 10.97 1.15
CA GLY A 47 -6.81 11.66 0.90
C GLY A 47 -6.98 11.93 -0.59
N THR A 48 -8.20 11.80 -1.10
CA THR A 48 -8.51 11.97 -2.52
C THR A 48 -9.92 12.57 -2.72
N PRO A 49 -10.12 13.40 -3.76
CA PRO A 49 -11.42 14.01 -4.03
C PRO A 49 -12.45 13.04 -4.58
N SER A 50 -12.02 11.89 -5.11
CA SER A 50 -12.87 10.81 -5.62
C SER A 50 -12.40 9.47 -5.10
N GLN A 51 -13.27 8.48 -5.07
CA GLN A 51 -12.89 7.10 -4.80
C GLN A 51 -11.93 6.57 -5.89
N LEU A 52 -11.22 5.47 -5.59
CA LEU A 52 -10.47 4.76 -6.61
C LEU A 52 -11.39 4.37 -7.76
N SER A 53 -10.82 4.24 -8.96
CA SER A 53 -11.60 3.85 -10.15
C SER A 53 -12.37 2.55 -9.88
N HIS A 54 -13.62 2.51 -10.35
CA HIS A 54 -14.46 1.31 -10.30
C HIS A 54 -13.87 0.09 -11.03
N THR A 55 -12.83 0.31 -11.84
CA THR A 55 -12.06 -0.77 -12.47
C THR A 55 -11.13 -1.51 -11.48
N ILE A 56 -10.90 -0.94 -10.31
CA ILE A 56 -10.20 -1.58 -9.21
C ILE A 56 -11.27 -2.16 -8.28
N LEU A 57 -11.38 -3.46 -8.22
CA LEU A 57 -12.38 -4.14 -7.40
C LEU A 57 -12.26 -3.71 -5.92
N LEU A 58 -13.39 -3.66 -5.23
CA LEU A 58 -13.37 -3.51 -3.77
C LEU A 58 -12.53 -4.63 -3.14
N GLU A 59 -11.92 -4.34 -2.00
CA GLU A 59 -11.05 -5.26 -1.26
C GLU A 59 -9.75 -5.65 -1.99
N SER A 60 -9.51 -5.13 -3.20
CA SER A 60 -8.22 -5.32 -3.88
C SER A 60 -7.07 -4.70 -3.08
N THR A 61 -5.93 -5.39 -3.09
CA THR A 61 -4.67 -4.82 -2.58
C THR A 61 -4.10 -3.83 -3.60
N VAL A 62 -3.81 -2.61 -3.14
CA VAL A 62 -3.27 -1.55 -3.99
C VAL A 62 -1.94 -1.05 -3.45
N PHE A 63 -0.88 -1.22 -4.24
CA PHE A 63 0.42 -0.61 -3.96
C PHE A 63 0.44 0.82 -4.51
N ILE A 64 0.63 1.80 -3.64
CA ILE A 64 0.57 3.22 -4.00
C ILE A 64 1.97 3.82 -3.97
N LEU A 65 2.44 4.23 -5.14
CA LEU A 65 3.69 4.97 -5.29
C LEU A 65 3.47 6.43 -4.91
N GLU A 66 4.20 6.92 -3.91
CA GLU A 66 4.14 8.29 -3.41
C GLU A 66 5.03 9.20 -4.28
N MET A 67 4.47 9.73 -5.36
CA MET A 67 5.18 10.59 -6.31
C MET A 67 5.35 12.00 -5.75
N HIS A 68 6.58 12.44 -5.54
CA HIS A 68 6.90 13.84 -5.18
C HIS A 68 7.29 14.61 -6.45
N ASN A 69 6.36 15.43 -6.94
CA ASN A 69 6.49 16.07 -8.24
C ASN A 69 7.59 17.12 -8.33
N ASP A 70 7.90 17.81 -7.23
CA ASP A 70 8.95 18.84 -7.21
C ASP A 70 10.35 18.21 -7.23
N GLU A 71 10.51 17.04 -6.60
CA GLU A 71 11.79 16.31 -6.58
C GLU A 71 11.93 15.29 -7.73
N ASN A 72 10.87 15.00 -8.48
CA ASN A 72 10.81 13.93 -9.47
C ASN A 72 11.23 12.56 -8.92
N LYS A 73 10.75 12.24 -7.73
CA LYS A 73 11.10 11.01 -7.02
C LYS A 73 9.89 10.36 -6.36
N ILE A 74 9.89 9.05 -6.29
CA ILE A 74 9.02 8.30 -5.39
C ILE A 74 9.63 8.38 -4.00
N LYS A 75 8.88 8.88 -3.01
CA LYS A 75 9.33 9.06 -1.62
C LYS A 75 9.04 7.84 -0.74
N GLY A 76 8.10 7.02 -1.14
CA GLY A 76 7.71 5.80 -0.42
C GLY A 76 6.69 5.01 -1.20
N VAL A 77 6.32 3.88 -0.65
CA VAL A 77 5.27 3.01 -1.17
C VAL A 77 4.35 2.61 -0.02
N GLY A 78 3.06 2.89 -0.17
CA GLY A 78 2.04 2.38 0.75
C GLY A 78 1.32 1.16 0.16
N MET A 79 0.85 0.28 1.01
CA MET A 79 -0.03 -0.83 0.63
C MET A 79 -1.36 -0.64 1.35
N ILE A 80 -2.43 -0.51 0.59
CA ILE A 80 -3.79 -0.36 1.11
C ILE A 80 -4.70 -1.44 0.57
N ILE A 81 -5.82 -1.63 1.26
CA ILE A 81 -6.99 -2.32 0.70
C ILE A 81 -7.93 -1.27 0.11
N ASN A 82 -8.54 -1.54 -1.05
CA ASN A 82 -9.49 -0.63 -1.69
C ASN A 82 -10.83 -0.58 -0.93
N ILE A 83 -10.79 -0.05 0.29
CA ILE A 83 -11.95 0.25 1.13
C ILE A 83 -11.80 1.69 1.60
N PRO A 84 -12.55 2.65 1.03
CA PRO A 84 -12.46 4.04 1.47
C PRO A 84 -13.06 4.19 2.87
N ASN A 85 -12.35 4.89 3.75
CA ASN A 85 -12.89 5.24 5.05
C ASN A 85 -13.83 6.45 4.91
N VAL A 86 -15.11 6.17 4.84
CA VAL A 86 -16.18 7.21 4.72
C VAL A 86 -16.78 7.60 6.07
N ASN A 87 -16.55 6.81 7.11
CA ASN A 87 -17.17 7.01 8.43
C ASN A 87 -16.40 8.00 9.31
N LYS A 88 -15.16 8.31 8.96
CA LYS A 88 -14.31 9.21 9.73
C LYS A 88 -13.67 10.24 8.82
N TYR A 89 -13.95 11.51 9.11
CA TYR A 89 -13.30 12.61 8.42
C TYR A 89 -11.86 12.81 8.95
N HIS A 90 -10.92 12.82 8.05
CA HIS A 90 -9.51 13.08 8.33
C HIS A 90 -9.09 14.40 7.66
N ASN A 91 -8.79 15.42 8.47
CA ASN A 91 -8.32 16.71 7.97
C ASN A 91 -6.80 16.63 7.71
N ILE A 92 -6.43 16.01 6.58
CA ILE A 92 -5.02 15.78 6.20
C ILE A 92 -4.46 17.01 5.50
N TYR A 93 -5.23 17.53 4.53
CA TYR A 93 -4.82 18.62 3.64
C TYR A 93 -5.66 19.86 3.87
N SER A 94 -5.03 21.04 3.71
CA SER A 94 -5.71 22.34 3.74
C SER A 94 -6.81 22.45 2.66
N ASN A 95 -6.57 21.86 1.50
CA ASN A 95 -7.60 21.70 0.47
C ASN A 95 -8.56 20.54 0.86
N LYS A 96 -9.73 20.94 1.40
CA LYS A 96 -10.75 20.01 1.91
C LYS A 96 -11.25 19.00 0.88
N ASN A 97 -11.19 19.30 -0.42
CA ASN A 97 -11.58 18.37 -1.47
C ASN A 97 -10.76 17.08 -1.44
N TYR A 98 -9.49 17.16 -1.06
CA TYR A 98 -8.63 15.98 -0.92
C TYR A 98 -8.87 15.20 0.37
N ASN A 99 -9.74 15.64 1.25
CA ASN A 99 -10.11 14.93 2.49
C ASN A 99 -11.45 14.17 2.37
N ARG A 100 -12.07 14.11 1.17
CA ARG A 100 -13.40 13.51 0.99
C ARG A 100 -13.40 12.00 1.17
N TYR A 101 -12.43 11.34 0.57
CA TYR A 101 -12.23 9.89 0.68
C TYR A 101 -10.83 9.66 1.19
N THR A 102 -10.70 8.81 2.21
CA THR A 102 -9.40 8.50 2.80
C THR A 102 -9.15 7.00 2.79
N TYR A 103 -7.92 6.64 2.48
CA TYR A 103 -7.43 5.28 2.53
C TYR A 103 -6.28 5.24 3.51
N LYS A 104 -6.40 4.43 4.57
CA LYS A 104 -5.42 4.33 5.64
C LYS A 104 -4.94 2.89 5.78
N SER A 105 -3.65 2.71 6.04
CA SER A 105 -3.05 1.41 6.32
C SER A 105 -1.84 1.56 7.22
N GLU A 106 -1.51 0.52 7.97
CA GLU A 106 -0.28 0.43 8.76
C GLU A 106 0.95 0.07 7.90
N TYR A 107 0.74 -0.30 6.64
CA TYR A 107 1.77 -0.78 5.73
C TYR A 107 2.29 0.34 4.84
N ARG A 108 3.53 0.77 5.08
CA ARG A 108 4.25 1.76 4.29
C ARG A 108 5.75 1.54 4.41
N ILE A 109 6.46 1.66 3.30
CA ILE A 109 7.91 1.60 3.24
C ILE A 109 8.42 2.94 2.74
N ASP A 110 9.23 3.62 3.55
CA ASP A 110 9.88 4.86 3.15
C ASP A 110 11.01 4.56 2.15
N ARG A 111 11.31 5.52 1.27
CA ARG A 111 12.42 5.38 0.32
C ARG A 111 13.76 5.15 1.04
N ASP A 112 13.93 5.81 2.17
CA ASP A 112 15.19 5.77 2.92
C ASP A 112 15.40 4.42 3.63
N ASP A 113 14.32 3.64 3.82
CA ASP A 113 14.35 2.28 4.39
C ASP A 113 14.54 1.19 3.33
N MET A 114 14.67 1.57 2.05
CA MET A 114 14.83 0.61 0.97
C MET A 114 16.29 0.17 0.79
N THR A 115 16.47 -1.11 0.53
CA THR A 115 17.78 -1.69 0.18
C THR A 115 18.30 -1.13 -1.15
N LYS A 116 19.61 -1.24 -1.38
CA LYS A 116 20.23 -0.84 -2.66
C LYS A 116 19.58 -1.52 -3.87
N LYS A 117 19.21 -2.79 -3.73
CA LYS A 117 18.54 -3.56 -4.80
C LYS A 117 17.14 -3.00 -5.08
N GLU A 118 16.36 -2.73 -4.06
CA GLU A 118 15.01 -2.15 -4.19
C GLU A 118 15.07 -0.75 -4.81
N LEU A 119 16.02 0.09 -4.37
CA LEU A 119 16.24 1.41 -4.95
C LEU A 119 16.56 1.37 -6.44
N THR A 120 17.17 0.30 -6.94
CA THR A 120 17.40 0.13 -8.38
C THR A 120 16.07 0.05 -9.14
N TYR A 121 15.11 -0.73 -8.65
CA TYR A 121 13.77 -0.84 -9.24
C TYR A 121 12.96 0.45 -9.09
N ILE A 122 13.06 1.12 -7.94
CA ILE A 122 12.39 2.40 -7.70
C ILE A 122 12.92 3.49 -8.64
N ARG A 123 14.24 3.52 -8.94
CA ARG A 123 14.81 4.46 -9.93
C ARG A 123 14.30 4.24 -11.35
N VAL A 124 14.04 2.98 -11.74
CA VAL A 124 13.38 2.69 -13.01
C VAL A 124 11.98 3.33 -13.03
N LEU A 125 11.21 3.17 -11.95
CA LEU A 125 9.90 3.81 -11.81
C LEU A 125 10.01 5.34 -11.78
N ASP A 126 11.00 5.93 -11.11
CA ASP A 126 11.25 7.38 -11.16
C ASP A 126 11.38 7.85 -12.61
N THR A 127 12.21 7.17 -13.40
CA THR A 127 12.39 7.53 -14.83
C THR A 127 11.08 7.43 -15.60
N LEU A 128 10.35 6.33 -15.46
CA LEU A 128 9.11 6.07 -16.20
C LEU A 128 7.99 7.06 -15.86
N LEU A 129 7.84 7.37 -14.57
CA LEU A 129 6.72 8.14 -14.08
C LEU A 129 6.94 9.65 -14.12
N PHE A 130 8.19 10.12 -14.16
CA PHE A 130 8.50 11.55 -14.11
C PHE A 130 9.13 12.12 -15.37
N THR A 131 9.94 11.36 -16.13
CA THR A 131 10.81 11.91 -17.17
C THR A 131 10.42 11.52 -18.59
N THR A 132 9.66 10.44 -18.80
CA THR A 132 9.24 10.01 -20.12
C THR A 132 8.14 10.92 -20.70
N SER A 133 7.90 10.86 -22.00
CA SER A 133 6.76 11.55 -22.66
C SER A 133 5.39 11.08 -22.11
N ARG A 134 5.36 9.92 -21.46
CA ARG A 134 4.16 9.33 -20.85
C ARG A 134 4.12 9.50 -19.33
N HIS A 135 4.86 10.48 -18.80
CA HIS A 135 4.93 10.73 -17.35
C HIS A 135 3.57 10.89 -16.68
N LEU A 136 3.48 10.56 -15.40
CA LEU A 136 2.24 10.63 -14.63
C LEU A 136 2.17 11.82 -13.66
N LYS A 137 2.98 12.85 -13.84
CA LYS A 137 3.02 14.04 -12.97
C LYS A 137 1.68 14.80 -12.94
N ARG A 138 0.91 14.74 -14.03
CA ARG A 138 -0.39 15.38 -14.15
C ARG A 138 -1.49 14.44 -13.67
N GLY A 139 -2.46 14.97 -12.99
CA GLY A 139 -3.57 14.23 -12.41
C GLY A 139 -3.69 14.49 -10.91
N TYR A 140 -4.75 14.02 -10.31
CA TYR A 140 -5.04 14.22 -8.89
C TYR A 140 -5.62 12.94 -8.28
N GLY A 141 -5.50 12.85 -6.95
CA GLY A 141 -5.95 11.67 -6.21
C GLY A 141 -5.11 10.44 -6.51
N ILE A 142 -5.69 9.27 -6.29
CA ILE A 142 -5.07 7.97 -6.54
C ILE A 142 -5.49 7.48 -7.92
N THR A 143 -4.51 7.14 -8.76
CA THR A 143 -4.76 6.64 -10.12
C THR A 143 -3.91 5.42 -10.43
N SER A 144 -4.50 4.42 -11.10
CA SER A 144 -3.76 3.24 -11.56
C SER A 144 -2.61 3.61 -12.50
N VAL A 145 -1.51 2.89 -12.42
CA VAL A 145 -0.43 2.99 -13.41
C VAL A 145 -0.92 2.33 -14.70
N PRO A 146 -0.99 3.05 -15.83
CA PRO A 146 -1.43 2.49 -17.09
C PRO A 146 -0.52 1.36 -17.56
N LYS A 147 -1.10 0.26 -18.06
CA LYS A 147 -0.34 -0.90 -18.60
C LYS A 147 0.70 -0.47 -19.64
N ARG A 148 0.36 0.46 -20.52
CA ARG A 148 1.25 1.00 -21.59
C ARG A 148 2.60 1.57 -21.08
N ILE A 149 2.69 1.96 -19.79
CA ILE A 149 3.94 2.44 -19.20
C ILE A 149 4.84 1.27 -18.86
N MET A 150 4.26 0.09 -18.61
CA MET A 150 4.94 -1.11 -18.15
C MET A 150 5.16 -2.15 -19.25
N GLU A 151 4.56 -1.97 -20.45
CA GLU A 151 4.54 -2.97 -21.54
C GLU A 151 5.92 -3.43 -22.02
N ASN A 152 6.93 -2.56 -21.97
CA ASN A 152 8.26 -2.87 -22.48
C ASN A 152 9.27 -3.18 -21.33
N ILE A 153 8.76 -3.48 -20.14
CA ILE A 153 9.59 -3.67 -18.96
C ILE A 153 9.46 -5.12 -18.50
N HIS A 154 10.56 -5.85 -18.55
CA HIS A 154 10.63 -7.23 -18.08
C HIS A 154 10.64 -7.37 -16.54
N ILE A 155 10.04 -6.40 -15.83
CA ILE A 155 9.97 -6.36 -14.38
C ILE A 155 8.50 -6.48 -13.95
N ASN A 156 8.18 -7.52 -13.21
CA ASN A 156 6.86 -7.62 -12.57
C ASN A 156 6.88 -6.84 -11.25
N PHE A 157 6.48 -5.57 -11.31
CA PHE A 157 6.44 -4.70 -10.15
C PHE A 157 5.43 -5.12 -9.08
N ILE A 158 4.33 -5.78 -9.47
CA ILE A 158 3.37 -6.32 -8.50
C ILE A 158 4.04 -7.39 -7.64
N THR A 159 4.69 -8.36 -8.26
CA THR A 159 5.45 -9.40 -7.54
C THR A 159 6.59 -8.79 -6.72
N PHE A 160 7.27 -7.79 -7.28
CA PHE A 160 8.33 -7.08 -6.55
C PHE A 160 7.81 -6.43 -5.25
N PHE A 161 6.70 -5.68 -5.32
CA PHE A 161 6.12 -5.05 -4.13
C PHE A 161 5.53 -6.06 -3.15
N LYS A 162 4.86 -7.11 -3.62
CA LYS A 162 4.41 -8.21 -2.75
C LYS A 162 5.57 -8.75 -1.90
N ASN A 163 6.66 -9.12 -2.54
CA ASN A 163 7.83 -9.65 -1.84
C ASN A 163 8.45 -8.61 -0.88
N MET A 164 8.51 -7.35 -1.32
CA MET A 164 9.07 -6.26 -0.51
C MET A 164 8.27 -6.02 0.78
N PHE A 165 6.94 -6.09 0.73
CA PHE A 165 6.07 -5.96 1.89
C PHE A 165 6.06 -7.23 2.76
N SER A 166 5.99 -8.42 2.16
CA SER A 166 6.03 -9.68 2.93
C SER A 166 7.29 -9.81 3.77
N LEU A 167 8.46 -9.47 3.20
CA LEU A 167 9.72 -9.54 3.93
C LEU A 167 9.78 -8.62 5.16
N ARG A 168 9.01 -7.51 5.17
CA ARG A 168 9.06 -6.53 6.27
C ARG A 168 7.96 -6.69 7.30
N PHE A 169 6.83 -7.24 6.90
CA PHE A 169 5.63 -7.25 7.76
C PHE A 169 5.20 -8.66 8.20
N ASN A 170 5.58 -9.72 7.47
CA ASN A 170 5.29 -11.09 7.88
C ASN A 170 6.32 -11.66 8.88
N THR A 171 7.50 -11.03 9.03
CA THR A 171 8.46 -11.43 10.07
C THR A 171 7.95 -11.16 11.47
N ASN A 172 7.02 -10.22 11.64
CA ASN A 172 6.44 -9.92 12.95
C ASN A 172 5.40 -10.95 13.41
N GLU A 173 4.73 -11.66 12.49
CA GLU A 173 3.80 -12.74 12.86
C GLU A 173 4.54 -13.97 13.36
N THR A 174 5.69 -14.31 12.77
CA THR A 174 6.51 -15.45 13.18
C THR A 174 7.25 -15.23 14.49
N GLU A 175 7.58 -14.00 14.84
CA GLU A 175 8.20 -13.69 16.14
C GLU A 175 7.16 -13.70 17.26
N ASN A 176 5.96 -13.17 17.02
CA ASN A 176 4.86 -13.21 17.99
C ASN A 176 4.32 -14.65 18.23
N GLU A 177 4.32 -15.51 17.20
CA GLU A 177 3.97 -16.92 17.34
C GLU A 177 5.02 -17.68 18.16
N LYS A 178 6.32 -17.39 17.97
CA LYS A 178 7.39 -18.02 18.75
C LYS A 178 7.44 -17.54 20.19
N GLU A 179 7.12 -16.29 20.48
CA GLU A 179 6.99 -15.79 21.86
C GLU A 179 5.80 -16.45 22.56
N ASN A 180 4.65 -16.58 21.89
CA ASN A 180 3.49 -17.27 22.44
C ASN A 180 3.72 -18.78 22.66
N GLU A 181 4.47 -19.45 21.78
CA GLU A 181 4.83 -20.86 21.97
C GLU A 181 5.79 -21.05 23.16
N ASN A 182 6.75 -20.13 23.34
CA ASN A 182 7.67 -20.17 24.46
C ASN A 182 6.97 -19.91 25.81
N ASP A 183 6.01 -18.99 25.85
CA ASP A 183 5.20 -18.70 27.04
C ASP A 183 4.28 -19.88 27.41
N ILE A 184 3.77 -20.61 26.44
CA ILE A 184 2.94 -21.80 26.62
C ILE A 184 3.81 -22.95 27.14
N GLN A 185 5.04 -23.09 26.71
CA GLN A 185 5.97 -24.12 27.17
C GLN A 185 6.44 -23.85 28.62
N TYR A 186 6.75 -22.59 28.95
CA TYR A 186 7.18 -22.19 30.30
C TYR A 186 6.09 -22.42 31.34
N ASN A 187 4.82 -22.24 31.00
CA ASN A 187 3.69 -22.50 31.87
C ASN A 187 3.38 -24.01 32.07
N LYS A 188 3.77 -24.87 31.13
CA LYS A 188 3.61 -26.32 31.28
C LYS A 188 4.66 -26.95 32.23
N ASP A 189 5.86 -26.41 32.20
CA ASP A 189 6.95 -26.92 33.05
C ASP A 189 6.84 -26.45 34.53
N THR A 190 6.01 -25.45 34.81
CA THR A 190 5.79 -24.92 36.18
C THR A 190 4.62 -25.59 36.90
N CYS A 191 3.83 -26.43 36.23
CA CYS A 191 2.70 -27.16 36.85
C CYS A 191 3.00 -28.61 37.28
N ILE A 192 4.28 -29.00 37.32
CA ILE A 192 4.70 -30.33 37.82
C ILE A 192 5.69 -30.12 38.96
N LEU A 193 5.15 -29.73 40.11
CA LEU A 193 5.77 -29.90 41.42
C LEU A 193 4.67 -29.97 42.51
#